data_4263ad1aeb9ccf35d970c27432527c7e
#
_entry.id   4263ad1aeb9ccf35d970c27432527c7e
#
_cell.length_a   1.000
_cell.length_b   1.000
_cell.length_c   1.000
_cell.angle_alpha   90.00
_cell.angle_beta   90.00
_cell.angle_gamma   90.00
#
_symmetry.space_group_name_H-M   'P 1'
#
loop_
_entity.id
_entity.type
_entity.pdbx_description
1 polymer ?
#
loop_
_entity_poly.entity_id
_entity_poly.type
_entity_poly.pdbx_seq_one_letter_code
_entity_poly.pdbx_strand_id
1 'polypeptide(L)'
;MSGIMKSSLFFAKKVGSYSDGWGEVTAEDRTWEQAYRDRWAHDKIVRSTHGVNCTGSCSWQVYVKDGIVVWETQETDYPPTPPGVPNHEPRGCPRGASYSWYLYSASRVKHPLIRAELKAAWEEARKTMKPIEAWASIVENPEVRKSYTAARGLGGLVRTTWDEALEIIASANLYTIKKYGPDRISGFSPIPGYSMVSYGSGTRYLSLIGGALLSFYDWYCDLPPSSPQTWGEQTDVPESEAWYYSSYIIVWGTNISMTRTPDAHFLTEARYNGTKVVNVCPDYCEVTKDADWWIHPKQATDAALAMAVSHVIFKEFHYDHPDPYFTEYCRSLTDFPVLVMMEPREDGHFTAGRTVRACDLGYKAPECNNPEWKTVV
;
A
#
# COMPACT_ATOMS: atom_id res chain seq x y z
N MET A 1 35.73 48.14 -11.72
CA MET A 1 35.11 47.67 -10.48
C MET A 1 34.88 46.14 -10.59
N SER A 2 35.38 45.40 -9.63
CA SER A 2 35.29 43.92 -9.65
C SER A 2 33.84 43.47 -9.56
N GLY A 3 33.51 42.28 -10.11
CA GLY A 3 32.15 41.74 -10.10
C GLY A 3 31.52 41.58 -8.69
N ILE A 4 32.35 41.54 -7.64
CA ILE A 4 31.94 41.47 -6.25
C ILE A 4 31.33 42.81 -5.76
N MET A 5 31.83 43.97 -6.23
CA MET A 5 31.23 45.25 -5.89
C MET A 5 29.87 45.50 -6.55
N LYS A 6 29.62 44.89 -7.73
CA LYS A 6 28.30 44.99 -8.37
C LYS A 6 27.21 44.15 -7.69
N SER A 7 27.56 43.05 -7.04
CA SER A 7 26.59 42.23 -6.34
C SER A 7 26.14 42.82 -5.01
N SER A 8 26.99 43.55 -4.30
CA SER A 8 26.62 44.22 -3.04
C SER A 8 25.67 45.42 -3.26
N LEU A 9 25.67 46.02 -4.44
CA LEU A 9 24.76 47.11 -4.81
C LEU A 9 23.36 46.63 -5.19
N PHE A 10 23.20 45.34 -5.39
CA PHE A 10 21.86 44.74 -5.73
C PHE A 10 20.89 44.80 -4.57
N PHE A 11 21.37 44.84 -3.33
CA PHE A 11 20.58 44.86 -2.10
C PHE A 11 20.62 46.24 -1.38
N ALA A 12 21.20 47.26 -1.97
CA ALA A 12 21.33 48.58 -1.37
C ALA A 12 20.73 49.65 -2.29
N LYS A 13 19.74 50.37 -1.79
CA LYS A 13 19.12 51.48 -2.49
C LYS A 13 19.79 52.78 -2.09
N LYS A 14 20.26 53.57 -3.06
CA LYS A 14 20.77 54.89 -2.81
C LYS A 14 19.68 55.78 -2.21
N VAL A 15 19.93 56.31 -1.04
CA VAL A 15 19.02 57.23 -0.34
C VAL A 15 19.54 58.64 -0.21
N GLY A 16 20.84 58.88 -0.51
CA GLY A 16 21.46 60.19 -0.47
C GLY A 16 22.93 60.16 -0.85
N SER A 17 23.56 61.29 -0.71
CA SER A 17 25.03 61.45 -0.81
C SER A 17 25.51 62.18 0.41
N TYR A 18 26.79 61.98 0.78
CA TYR A 18 27.41 62.79 1.83
C TYR A 18 27.49 64.25 1.42
N SER A 19 27.42 65.16 2.42
CA SER A 19 27.43 66.64 2.17
C SER A 19 28.66 67.16 1.50
N ASP A 20 29.75 66.43 1.57
CA ASP A 20 31.02 66.73 0.96
C ASP A 20 31.18 66.15 -0.47
N GLY A 21 30.18 65.47 -0.97
CA GLY A 21 30.23 64.83 -2.28
C GLY A 21 31.05 63.54 -2.35
N TRP A 22 31.61 63.08 -1.24
CA TRP A 22 32.44 61.89 -1.19
C TRP A 22 31.62 60.64 -0.77
N GLY A 23 31.03 60.04 -1.75
CA GLY A 23 30.35 58.76 -1.57
C GLY A 23 28.83 58.88 -1.48
N GLU A 24 28.16 57.72 -1.38
CA GLU A 24 26.71 57.58 -1.41
C GLU A 24 26.23 56.94 -0.09
N VAL A 25 25.13 57.51 0.41
CA VAL A 25 24.39 56.88 1.52
C VAL A 25 23.43 55.88 0.92
N THR A 26 23.57 54.63 1.29
CA THR A 26 22.67 53.58 0.85
C THR A 26 21.85 53.05 2.03
N ALA A 27 20.59 52.85 1.82
CA ALA A 27 19.76 52.01 2.72
C ALA A 27 19.72 50.61 2.18
N GLU A 28 19.79 49.66 3.08
CA GLU A 28 19.64 48.28 2.74
C GLU A 28 18.22 48.03 2.26
N ASP A 29 18.07 47.52 1.04
CA ASP A 29 16.76 47.07 0.54
C ASP A 29 16.60 45.59 0.88
N ARG A 30 15.80 45.31 1.92
CA ARG A 30 15.52 43.97 2.41
C ARG A 30 14.17 43.43 1.95
N THR A 31 13.58 44.04 0.92
CA THR A 31 12.28 43.56 0.38
C THR A 31 12.33 42.13 -0.13
N TRP A 32 13.51 41.67 -0.56
CA TRP A 32 13.72 40.27 -0.94
C TRP A 32 13.51 39.29 0.24
N GLU A 33 13.81 39.73 1.47
CA GLU A 33 13.57 38.92 2.66
C GLU A 33 12.07 38.69 2.90
N GLN A 34 11.27 39.71 2.62
CA GLN A 34 9.82 39.56 2.73
C GLN A 34 9.28 38.54 1.73
N ALA A 35 9.76 38.57 0.49
CA ALA A 35 9.40 37.56 -0.52
C ALA A 35 9.81 36.14 -0.10
N TYR A 36 10.97 36.00 0.59
CA TYR A 36 11.41 34.72 1.14
C TYR A 36 10.50 34.26 2.31
N ARG A 37 10.14 35.16 3.21
CA ARG A 37 9.24 34.88 4.34
C ARG A 37 7.83 34.59 3.88
N ASP A 38 7.32 35.31 2.89
CA ASP A 38 5.98 35.13 2.32
C ASP A 38 5.82 33.75 1.67
N ARG A 39 6.91 33.15 1.22
CA ARG A 39 6.91 31.78 0.69
C ARG A 39 6.40 30.75 1.71
N TRP A 40 6.64 30.99 2.99
CA TRP A 40 6.28 30.11 4.10
C TRP A 40 5.03 30.59 4.85
N ALA A 41 4.44 31.72 4.45
CA ALA A 41 3.22 32.21 5.06
C ALA A 41 2.05 31.25 4.76
N HIS A 42 1.20 31.03 5.75
CA HIS A 42 0.05 30.14 5.66
C HIS A 42 -1.13 30.66 6.46
N ASP A 43 -2.32 30.27 6.06
CA ASP A 43 -3.58 30.63 6.72
C ASP A 43 -3.97 29.56 7.74
N LYS A 44 -3.64 28.29 7.43
CA LYS A 44 -3.99 27.15 8.28
C LYS A 44 -2.98 26.01 8.09
N ILE A 45 -2.95 25.16 9.09
CA ILE A 45 -2.26 23.87 9.07
C ILE A 45 -3.32 22.77 9.10
N VAL A 46 -3.17 21.77 8.25
CA VAL A 46 -4.08 20.62 8.18
C VAL A 46 -3.26 19.35 8.33
N ARG A 47 -3.68 18.49 9.24
CA ARG A 47 -3.09 17.16 9.35
C ARG A 47 -3.53 16.29 8.18
N SER A 48 -2.60 15.65 7.52
CA SER A 48 -2.86 14.81 6.36
C SER A 48 -1.80 13.73 6.21
N THR A 49 -2.00 12.86 5.25
CA THR A 49 -1.01 11.90 4.77
C THR A 49 -0.88 12.03 3.26
N HIS A 50 0.12 11.39 2.68
CA HIS A 50 0.28 11.35 1.22
C HIS A 50 -0.10 9.98 0.66
N GLY A 51 -0.61 9.98 -0.57
CA GLY A 51 -1.04 8.78 -1.27
C GLY A 51 0.11 8.14 -2.05
N VAL A 52 1.10 7.60 -1.38
CA VAL A 52 2.16 6.80 -2.03
C VAL A 52 2.05 5.35 -1.62
N ASN A 53 2.66 4.50 -2.43
CA ASN A 53 2.57 3.05 -2.32
C ASN A 53 3.54 2.48 -1.25
N CYS A 54 3.62 3.15 -0.11
CA CYS A 54 4.35 2.66 1.05
C CYS A 54 3.41 2.58 2.26
N THR A 55 3.75 1.72 3.20
CA THR A 55 3.00 1.51 4.44
C THR A 55 3.60 2.27 5.62
N GLY A 56 4.33 3.36 5.33
CA GLY A 56 5.07 4.12 6.34
C GLY A 56 4.22 4.88 7.35
N SER A 57 2.91 4.97 7.12
CA SER A 57 1.94 5.61 8.04
C SER A 57 2.33 7.03 8.46
N CYS A 58 3.03 7.76 7.59
CA CYS A 58 3.48 9.12 7.89
C CYS A 58 2.28 10.06 8.07
N SER A 59 2.35 10.89 9.09
CA SER A 59 1.42 11.98 9.32
C SER A 59 2.14 13.30 9.09
N TRP A 60 1.50 14.22 8.35
CA TRP A 60 2.10 15.47 7.92
C TRP A 60 1.27 16.66 8.39
N GLN A 61 1.95 17.70 8.84
CA GLN A 61 1.40 19.04 8.97
C GLN A 61 1.52 19.71 7.59
N VAL A 62 0.38 19.92 6.94
CA VAL A 62 0.29 20.52 5.61
C VAL A 62 -0.09 21.99 5.77
N TYR A 63 0.80 22.87 5.33
CA TYR A 63 0.62 24.32 5.41
C TYR A 63 -0.10 24.80 4.16
N VAL A 64 -1.20 25.52 4.38
CA VAL A 64 -2.08 25.99 3.30
C VAL A 64 -2.19 27.50 3.36
N LYS A 65 -2.08 28.16 2.20
CA LYS A 65 -2.35 29.58 2.01
C LYS A 65 -3.30 29.77 0.85
N ASP A 66 -4.40 30.48 1.06
CA ASP A 66 -5.41 30.75 0.03
C ASP A 66 -5.87 29.47 -0.72
N GLY A 67 -5.99 28.35 -0.01
CA GLY A 67 -6.37 27.06 -0.58
C GLY A 67 -5.24 26.31 -1.31
N ILE A 68 -4.04 26.85 -1.34
CA ILE A 68 -2.86 26.25 -1.97
C ILE A 68 -1.95 25.67 -0.91
N VAL A 69 -1.53 24.42 -1.09
CA VAL A 69 -0.49 23.81 -0.25
C VAL A 69 0.84 24.46 -0.57
N VAL A 70 1.45 25.08 0.43
CA VAL A 70 2.73 25.80 0.26
C VAL A 70 3.91 25.03 0.82
N TRP A 71 3.67 24.19 1.81
CA TRP A 71 4.71 23.39 2.45
C TRP A 71 4.13 22.24 3.25
N GLU A 72 4.97 21.29 3.65
CA GLU A 72 4.67 20.21 4.58
C GLU A 72 5.85 19.91 5.51
N THR A 73 5.53 19.57 6.76
CA THR A 73 6.48 19.06 7.75
C THR A 73 5.94 17.80 8.39
N GLN A 74 6.84 16.97 8.91
CA GLN A 74 6.45 15.78 9.67
C GLN A 74 5.65 16.21 10.90
N GLU A 75 4.52 15.55 11.14
CA GLU A 75 3.82 15.64 12.42
C GLU A 75 4.66 14.96 13.51
N THR A 76 4.79 15.60 14.65
CA THR A 76 5.60 15.13 15.78
C THR A 76 4.78 14.83 17.04
N ASP A 77 3.48 15.12 17.00
CA ASP A 77 2.56 14.89 18.12
C ASP A 77 2.02 13.45 18.06
N TYR A 78 2.91 12.49 18.30
CA TYR A 78 2.57 11.06 18.37
C TYR A 78 2.39 10.65 19.83
N PRO A 79 1.54 9.63 20.11
CA PRO A 79 1.47 9.02 21.42
C PRO A 79 2.85 8.55 21.88
N PRO A 80 3.18 8.65 23.18
CA PRO A 80 4.43 8.12 23.69
C PRO A 80 4.41 6.58 23.63
N THR A 81 5.58 5.99 23.38
CA THR A 81 5.80 4.56 23.54
C THR A 81 5.79 4.17 25.03
N PRO A 82 5.60 2.88 25.35
CA PRO A 82 5.75 2.39 26.72
C PRO A 82 7.13 2.71 27.31
N PRO A 83 7.26 2.86 28.64
CA PRO A 83 8.55 3.10 29.27
C PRO A 83 9.57 2.01 28.93
N GLY A 84 10.78 2.42 28.54
CA GLY A 84 11.87 1.52 28.18
C GLY A 84 11.89 1.07 26.73
N VAL A 85 10.87 1.45 25.94
CA VAL A 85 10.84 1.24 24.48
C VAL A 85 11.29 2.52 23.79
N PRO A 86 12.07 2.44 22.70
CA PRO A 86 12.43 3.59 21.90
C PRO A 86 11.21 4.38 21.46
N ASN A 87 11.32 5.70 21.40
CA ASN A 87 10.24 6.57 20.93
C ASN A 87 9.98 6.30 19.45
N HIS A 88 8.75 6.57 18.99
CA HIS A 88 8.38 6.53 17.57
C HIS A 88 9.31 7.35 16.68
N GLU A 89 9.96 8.39 17.24
CA GLU A 89 10.82 9.30 16.49
C GLU A 89 10.19 9.67 15.14
N PRO A 90 9.05 10.39 15.14
CA PRO A 90 8.24 10.60 13.95
C PRO A 90 9.08 11.07 12.77
N ARG A 91 9.27 10.20 11.79
CA ARG A 91 10.13 10.44 10.63
C ARG A 91 9.36 10.11 9.37
N GLY A 92 9.30 11.09 8.49
CA GLY A 92 8.96 10.83 7.11
C GLY A 92 10.22 10.56 6.30
N CYS A 93 10.04 10.35 5.01
CA CYS A 93 11.14 10.30 4.07
C CYS A 93 11.13 11.56 3.17
N PRO A 94 12.21 11.82 2.41
CA PRO A 94 12.27 12.96 1.48
C PRO A 94 11.14 13.02 0.47
N ARG A 95 10.55 11.87 0.10
CA ARG A 95 9.39 11.81 -0.81
C ARG A 95 8.17 12.49 -0.19
N GLY A 96 7.84 12.18 1.06
CA GLY A 96 6.75 12.83 1.78
C GLY A 96 7.01 14.30 2.01
N ALA A 97 8.22 14.65 2.43
CA ALA A 97 8.63 16.03 2.71
C ALA A 97 8.66 16.95 1.46
N SER A 98 8.50 16.39 0.27
CA SER A 98 8.46 17.14 -0.99
C SER A 98 7.16 16.92 -1.77
N TYR A 99 6.12 16.42 -1.13
CA TYR A 99 4.92 15.98 -1.85
C TYR A 99 4.11 17.10 -2.45
N SER A 100 4.15 18.31 -1.87
CA SER A 100 3.56 19.53 -2.46
C SER A 100 4.11 19.83 -3.85
N TRP A 101 5.36 19.48 -4.12
CA TRP A 101 5.97 19.66 -5.45
C TRP A 101 5.30 18.80 -6.52
N TYR A 102 4.81 17.60 -6.17
CA TYR A 102 4.04 16.76 -7.08
C TYR A 102 2.70 17.38 -7.42
N LEU A 103 2.06 18.05 -6.45
CA LEU A 103 0.77 18.71 -6.67
C LEU A 103 0.84 19.79 -7.75
N TYR A 104 1.96 20.53 -7.80
CA TYR A 104 2.13 21.69 -8.68
C TYR A 104 3.21 21.49 -9.74
N SER A 105 3.70 20.27 -9.89
CA SER A 105 4.70 19.92 -10.90
C SER A 105 4.19 20.24 -12.32
N ALA A 106 5.09 20.73 -13.16
CA ALA A 106 4.81 20.96 -14.58
C ALA A 106 4.45 19.66 -15.32
N SER A 107 4.93 18.51 -14.84
CA SER A 107 4.64 17.19 -15.40
C SER A 107 3.30 16.61 -14.95
N ARG A 108 2.60 17.25 -14.00
CA ARG A 108 1.30 16.79 -13.55
C ARG A 108 0.30 16.76 -14.70
N VAL A 109 -0.40 15.64 -14.87
CA VAL A 109 -1.45 15.49 -15.87
C VAL A 109 -2.64 16.40 -15.51
N LYS A 110 -2.95 17.37 -16.35
CA LYS A 110 -4.00 18.39 -16.12
C LYS A 110 -5.30 18.09 -16.85
N HIS A 111 -5.26 17.21 -17.84
CA HIS A 111 -6.38 16.92 -18.71
C HIS A 111 -6.47 15.39 -18.93
N PRO A 112 -7.67 14.87 -19.20
CA PRO A 112 -7.81 13.49 -19.64
C PRO A 112 -7.01 13.24 -20.91
N LEU A 113 -6.39 12.07 -20.98
CA LEU A 113 -5.67 11.60 -22.14
C LEU A 113 -6.30 10.31 -22.63
N ILE A 114 -6.40 10.17 -23.94
CA ILE A 114 -6.95 8.99 -24.61
C ILE A 114 -6.01 8.58 -25.74
N ARG A 115 -6.00 7.30 -26.10
CA ARG A 115 -5.27 6.86 -27.30
C ARG A 115 -5.85 7.52 -28.54
N ALA A 116 -4.98 8.03 -29.41
CA ALA A 116 -5.39 8.74 -30.62
C ALA A 116 -6.32 7.89 -31.52
N GLU A 117 -5.99 6.62 -31.66
CA GLU A 117 -6.77 5.67 -32.48
C GLU A 117 -8.17 5.45 -31.90
N LEU A 118 -8.31 5.35 -30.57
CA LEU A 118 -9.61 5.23 -29.94
C LEU A 118 -10.41 6.52 -30.08
N LYS A 119 -9.76 7.68 -29.90
CA LYS A 119 -10.40 8.98 -30.05
C LYS A 119 -10.94 9.16 -31.46
N ALA A 120 -10.14 8.87 -32.48
CA ALA A 120 -10.55 8.96 -33.88
C ALA A 120 -11.74 8.03 -34.20
N ALA A 121 -11.67 6.78 -33.75
CA ALA A 121 -12.77 5.83 -33.92
C ALA A 121 -14.05 6.27 -33.21
N TRP A 122 -13.92 6.84 -32.01
CA TRP A 122 -15.03 7.37 -31.25
C TRP A 122 -15.70 8.59 -31.93
N GLU A 123 -14.90 9.57 -32.28
CA GLU A 123 -15.40 10.78 -32.97
C GLU A 123 -16.11 10.44 -34.30
N GLU A 124 -15.57 9.47 -35.04
CA GLU A 124 -16.22 9.03 -36.30
C GLU A 124 -17.56 8.34 -36.03
N ALA A 125 -17.58 7.37 -35.10
CA ALA A 125 -18.81 6.65 -34.76
C ALA A 125 -19.88 7.59 -34.18
N ARG A 126 -19.50 8.58 -33.39
CA ARG A 126 -20.42 9.57 -32.76
C ARG A 126 -21.07 10.53 -33.76
N LYS A 127 -20.59 10.64 -34.99
CA LYS A 127 -21.25 11.45 -36.03
C LYS A 127 -22.63 10.92 -36.34
N THR A 128 -22.88 9.64 -36.27
CA THR A 128 -24.10 8.97 -36.71
C THR A 128 -24.76 8.10 -35.64
N MET A 129 -24.04 7.68 -34.60
CA MET A 129 -24.52 6.72 -33.62
C MET A 129 -24.69 7.35 -32.24
N LYS A 130 -25.60 6.78 -31.44
CA LYS A 130 -25.71 7.09 -30.02
C LYS A 130 -24.49 6.53 -29.25
N PRO A 131 -24.19 7.05 -28.05
CA PRO A 131 -22.98 6.69 -27.35
C PRO A 131 -22.72 5.18 -27.18
N ILE A 132 -23.76 4.45 -26.74
CA ILE A 132 -23.62 2.98 -26.52
C ILE A 132 -23.43 2.24 -27.87
N GLU A 133 -24.12 2.65 -28.90
CA GLU A 133 -24.03 2.08 -30.25
C GLU A 133 -22.66 2.36 -30.86
N ALA A 134 -22.14 3.57 -30.67
CA ALA A 134 -20.80 3.96 -31.11
C ALA A 134 -19.72 3.10 -30.40
N TRP A 135 -19.84 2.91 -29.09
CA TRP A 135 -18.93 2.00 -28.37
C TRP A 135 -19.04 0.57 -28.90
N ALA A 136 -20.24 0.05 -29.08
CA ALA A 136 -20.47 -1.28 -29.63
C ALA A 136 -19.80 -1.46 -30.98
N SER A 137 -19.96 -0.51 -31.91
CA SER A 137 -19.36 -0.58 -33.24
C SER A 137 -17.83 -0.64 -33.22
N ILE A 138 -17.19 0.01 -32.22
CA ILE A 138 -15.75 -0.01 -32.02
C ILE A 138 -15.27 -1.37 -31.49
N VAL A 139 -15.90 -1.86 -30.43
CA VAL A 139 -15.41 -3.07 -29.73
C VAL A 139 -15.83 -4.37 -30.39
N GLU A 140 -16.91 -4.38 -31.17
CA GLU A 140 -17.39 -5.53 -31.91
C GLU A 140 -16.69 -5.69 -33.27
N ASN A 141 -16.14 -4.60 -33.80
CA ASN A 141 -15.30 -4.67 -35.01
C ASN A 141 -13.86 -5.10 -34.64
N PRO A 142 -13.41 -6.30 -35.04
CA PRO A 142 -12.08 -6.80 -34.67
C PRO A 142 -10.92 -5.91 -35.12
N GLU A 143 -11.03 -5.30 -36.31
CA GLU A 143 -9.97 -4.46 -36.90
C GLU A 143 -9.84 -3.14 -36.10
N VAL A 144 -10.96 -2.46 -35.84
CA VAL A 144 -10.98 -1.22 -35.07
C VAL A 144 -10.52 -1.49 -33.62
N ARG A 145 -11.00 -2.57 -33.01
CA ARG A 145 -10.56 -2.95 -31.66
C ARG A 145 -9.08 -3.22 -31.62
N LYS A 146 -8.53 -3.95 -32.61
CA LYS A 146 -7.11 -4.28 -32.70
C LYS A 146 -6.25 -3.01 -32.86
N SER A 147 -6.68 -2.03 -33.67
CA SER A 147 -5.91 -0.82 -33.90
C SER A 147 -5.62 -0.06 -32.62
N TYR A 148 -6.64 0.23 -31.82
CA TYR A 148 -6.42 0.98 -30.58
C TYR A 148 -5.81 0.14 -29.44
N THR A 149 -6.04 -1.17 -29.42
CA THR A 149 -5.40 -2.03 -28.40
C THR A 149 -3.94 -2.26 -28.70
N ALA A 150 -3.53 -2.35 -29.97
CA ALA A 150 -2.13 -2.48 -30.38
C ALA A 150 -1.29 -1.24 -30.03
N ALA A 151 -1.91 -0.08 -29.90
CA ALA A 151 -1.24 1.17 -29.48
C ALA A 151 -0.84 1.19 -27.98
N ARG A 152 -1.25 0.18 -27.20
CA ARG A 152 -0.93 0.13 -25.77
C ARG A 152 0.58 0.03 -25.56
N GLY A 153 1.11 0.95 -24.72
CA GLY A 153 2.54 1.00 -24.40
C GLY A 153 3.42 1.67 -25.46
N LEU A 154 2.87 2.04 -26.62
CA LEU A 154 3.62 2.67 -27.70
C LEU A 154 3.51 4.21 -27.69
N GLY A 155 2.84 4.81 -26.70
CA GLY A 155 2.55 6.24 -26.67
C GLY A 155 1.28 6.58 -27.43
N GLY A 156 1.29 7.72 -28.14
CA GLY A 156 0.14 8.14 -28.95
C GLY A 156 -1.06 8.65 -28.14
N LEU A 157 -0.86 9.06 -26.89
CA LEU A 157 -1.92 9.66 -26.07
C LEU A 157 -2.15 11.11 -26.52
N VAL A 158 -3.43 11.46 -26.73
CA VAL A 158 -3.87 12.80 -27.10
C VAL A 158 -4.81 13.35 -26.03
N ARG A 159 -4.83 14.67 -25.91
CA ARG A 159 -5.73 15.37 -24.98
C ARG A 159 -7.18 15.24 -25.44
N THR A 160 -8.06 15.03 -24.46
CA THR A 160 -9.51 15.09 -24.61
C THR A 160 -10.15 15.98 -23.54
N THR A 161 -11.47 16.15 -23.59
CA THR A 161 -12.24 16.82 -22.53
C THR A 161 -12.73 15.81 -21.49
N TRP A 162 -13.08 16.30 -20.30
CA TRP A 162 -13.72 15.46 -19.29
C TRP A 162 -15.08 14.91 -19.77
N ASP A 163 -15.86 15.71 -20.48
CA ASP A 163 -17.16 15.27 -20.98
C ASP A 163 -17.02 14.10 -21.96
N GLU A 164 -16.08 14.20 -22.90
CA GLU A 164 -15.81 13.12 -23.86
C GLU A 164 -15.26 11.85 -23.15
N ALA A 165 -14.31 12.02 -22.23
CA ALA A 165 -13.76 10.90 -21.49
C ALA A 165 -14.83 10.17 -20.66
N LEU A 166 -15.68 10.92 -19.96
CA LEU A 166 -16.78 10.38 -19.16
C LEU A 166 -17.86 9.73 -20.04
N GLU A 167 -18.18 10.30 -21.20
CA GLU A 167 -19.12 9.70 -22.14
C GLU A 167 -18.62 8.35 -22.66
N ILE A 168 -17.33 8.24 -22.99
CA ILE A 168 -16.72 6.98 -23.42
C ILE A 168 -16.78 5.94 -22.30
N ILE A 169 -16.38 6.30 -21.08
CA ILE A 169 -16.39 5.40 -19.92
C ILE A 169 -17.80 4.91 -19.61
N ALA A 170 -18.76 5.84 -19.56
CA ALA A 170 -20.15 5.50 -19.31
C ALA A 170 -20.74 4.59 -20.40
N SER A 171 -20.40 4.84 -21.65
CA SER A 171 -20.84 4.02 -22.79
C SER A 171 -20.26 2.61 -22.73
N ALA A 172 -18.99 2.48 -22.38
CA ALA A 172 -18.31 1.20 -22.18
C ALA A 172 -18.96 0.38 -21.06
N ASN A 173 -19.23 1.01 -19.93
CA ASN A 173 -19.85 0.36 -18.78
C ASN A 173 -21.31 -0.04 -19.11
N LEU A 174 -22.10 0.85 -19.68
CA LEU A 174 -23.48 0.55 -20.05
C LEU A 174 -23.58 -0.55 -21.13
N TYR A 175 -22.66 -0.55 -22.09
CA TYR A 175 -22.57 -1.65 -23.06
C TYR A 175 -22.28 -2.98 -22.37
N THR A 176 -21.30 -2.99 -21.46
CA THR A 176 -20.93 -4.20 -20.71
C THR A 176 -22.10 -4.71 -19.87
N ILE A 177 -22.76 -3.83 -19.13
CA ILE A 177 -23.95 -4.17 -18.31
C ILE A 177 -25.06 -4.78 -19.16
N LYS A 178 -25.36 -4.15 -20.29
CA LYS A 178 -26.44 -4.63 -21.18
C LYS A 178 -26.14 -5.97 -21.84
N LYS A 179 -24.87 -6.19 -22.20
CA LYS A 179 -24.48 -7.36 -22.98
C LYS A 179 -24.08 -8.57 -22.11
N TYR A 180 -23.46 -8.31 -20.98
CA TYR A 180 -22.82 -9.36 -20.18
C TYR A 180 -23.24 -9.38 -18.72
N GLY A 181 -23.91 -8.35 -18.23
CA GLY A 181 -24.25 -8.17 -16.82
C GLY A 181 -23.33 -7.20 -16.09
N PRO A 182 -23.79 -6.60 -14.99
CA PRO A 182 -23.03 -5.62 -14.22
C PRO A 182 -21.84 -6.23 -13.46
N ASP A 183 -21.91 -7.51 -13.10
CA ASP A 183 -20.88 -8.29 -12.44
C ASP A 183 -19.60 -8.45 -13.27
N ARG A 184 -19.65 -8.09 -14.56
CA ARG A 184 -18.50 -8.07 -15.47
C ARG A 184 -17.68 -6.77 -15.39
N ILE A 185 -18.09 -5.85 -14.54
CA ILE A 185 -17.33 -4.65 -14.19
C ILE A 185 -16.84 -4.83 -12.77
N SER A 186 -15.52 -4.88 -12.62
CA SER A 186 -14.88 -5.04 -11.31
C SER A 186 -13.87 -3.92 -11.05
N GLY A 187 -13.61 -3.67 -9.78
CA GLY A 187 -12.61 -2.70 -9.35
C GLY A 187 -12.28 -2.85 -7.89
N PHE A 188 -11.30 -2.08 -7.45
CA PHE A 188 -10.81 -2.07 -6.08
C PHE A 188 -11.10 -0.74 -5.42
N SER A 189 -11.33 -0.76 -4.11
CA SER A 189 -11.14 0.43 -3.29
C SER A 189 -9.64 0.72 -3.12
N PRO A 190 -9.22 1.99 -3.08
CA PRO A 190 -7.84 2.34 -2.71
C PRO A 190 -7.55 2.03 -1.24
N ILE A 191 -6.29 2.17 -0.84
CA ILE A 191 -5.87 1.98 0.56
C ILE A 191 -6.60 2.97 1.48
N PRO A 192 -7.11 2.53 2.65
CA PRO A 192 -7.84 3.41 3.58
C PRO A 192 -7.05 4.61 4.12
N GLY A 193 -5.72 4.56 4.09
CA GLY A 193 -4.86 5.68 4.46
C GLY A 193 -4.99 6.92 3.57
N TYR A 194 -5.67 6.80 2.44
CA TYR A 194 -5.97 7.92 1.55
C TYR A 194 -7.19 8.70 2.04
N SER A 195 -7.60 9.73 1.29
CA SER A 195 -8.80 10.46 1.67
C SER A 195 -10.02 9.55 1.66
N MET A 196 -10.95 9.77 2.60
CA MET A 196 -12.21 9.02 2.68
C MET A 196 -13.03 9.13 1.38
N VAL A 197 -12.96 10.29 0.70
CA VAL A 197 -13.62 10.50 -0.58
C VAL A 197 -13.01 9.61 -1.66
N SER A 198 -11.69 9.54 -1.74
CA SER A 198 -10.99 8.67 -2.70
C SER A 198 -11.27 7.19 -2.42
N TYR A 199 -11.27 6.79 -1.15
CA TYR A 199 -11.59 5.43 -0.73
C TYR A 199 -13.04 5.05 -1.07
N GLY A 200 -13.98 5.93 -0.73
CA GLY A 200 -15.42 5.66 -0.88
C GLY A 200 -15.94 5.81 -2.31
N SER A 201 -15.30 6.62 -3.17
CA SER A 201 -15.85 6.96 -4.50
C SER A 201 -15.94 5.76 -5.43
N GLY A 202 -14.90 4.96 -5.54
CA GLY A 202 -14.87 3.75 -6.35
C GLY A 202 -15.84 2.68 -5.85
N THR A 203 -15.86 2.47 -4.54
CA THR A 203 -16.79 1.55 -3.87
C THR A 203 -18.24 1.94 -4.14
N ARG A 204 -18.56 3.23 -3.95
CA ARG A 204 -19.90 3.76 -4.24
C ARG A 204 -20.28 3.59 -5.71
N TYR A 205 -19.38 3.90 -6.63
CA TYR A 205 -19.63 3.75 -8.06
C TYR A 205 -19.97 2.31 -8.42
N LEU A 206 -19.13 1.36 -8.05
CA LEU A 206 -19.35 -0.07 -8.34
C LEU A 206 -20.65 -0.59 -7.70
N SER A 207 -20.93 -0.22 -6.45
CA SER A 207 -22.17 -0.60 -5.79
C SER A 207 -23.41 -0.06 -6.50
N LEU A 208 -23.38 1.18 -7.00
CA LEU A 208 -24.50 1.79 -7.70
C LEU A 208 -24.77 1.16 -9.06
N ILE A 209 -23.76 0.67 -9.76
CA ILE A 209 -23.91 0.02 -11.07
C ILE A 209 -24.09 -1.49 -10.98
N GLY A 210 -24.01 -2.08 -9.79
CA GLY A 210 -24.05 -3.54 -9.59
C GLY A 210 -22.76 -4.27 -9.98
N GLY A 211 -21.63 -3.55 -10.02
CA GLY A 211 -20.32 -4.11 -10.31
C GLY A 211 -19.73 -4.91 -9.15
N ALA A 212 -18.72 -5.72 -9.44
CA ALA A 212 -18.00 -6.50 -8.44
C ALA A 212 -16.93 -5.65 -7.75
N LEU A 213 -17.09 -5.45 -6.44
CA LEU A 213 -16.09 -4.77 -5.62
C LEU A 213 -15.13 -5.80 -5.06
N LEU A 214 -13.85 -5.67 -5.41
CA LEU A 214 -12.77 -6.51 -4.92
C LEU A 214 -12.06 -5.82 -3.75
N SER A 215 -11.61 -6.60 -2.79
CA SER A 215 -10.82 -6.11 -1.69
C SER A 215 -9.37 -5.87 -2.16
N PHE A 216 -8.87 -4.68 -1.91
CA PHE A 216 -7.47 -4.35 -2.17
C PHE A 216 -6.53 -5.22 -1.35
N TYR A 217 -6.85 -5.42 -0.08
CA TYR A 217 -6.03 -6.18 0.85
C TYR A 217 -5.97 -7.67 0.50
N ASP A 218 -7.08 -8.27 0.07
CA ASP A 218 -7.10 -9.66 -0.36
C ASP A 218 -6.29 -9.89 -1.62
N TRP A 219 -6.26 -8.92 -2.52
CA TRP A 219 -5.45 -8.99 -3.73
C TRP A 219 -3.96 -8.89 -3.44
N TYR A 220 -3.53 -7.87 -2.67
CA TYR A 220 -2.11 -7.63 -2.41
C TYR A 220 -1.57 -8.49 -1.27
N CYS A 221 -2.42 -9.22 -0.57
CA CYS A 221 -2.07 -10.04 0.58
C CYS A 221 -1.34 -9.27 1.70
N ASP A 222 -1.58 -7.95 1.80
CA ASP A 222 -1.08 -7.13 2.90
C ASP A 222 -1.69 -7.60 4.23
N LEU A 223 -2.92 -8.12 4.16
CA LEU A 223 -3.61 -8.81 5.23
C LEU A 223 -3.94 -10.21 4.73
N PRO A 224 -3.09 -11.20 5.01
CA PRO A 224 -3.18 -12.51 4.39
C PRO A 224 -4.50 -13.21 4.75
N PRO A 225 -5.14 -13.88 3.78
CA PRO A 225 -6.38 -14.65 4.02
C PRO A 225 -6.22 -15.76 5.05
N SER A 226 -5.00 -16.23 5.27
CA SER A 226 -4.69 -17.23 6.29
C SER A 226 -4.89 -16.73 7.73
N SER A 227 -4.77 -15.42 7.98
CA SER A 227 -4.95 -14.87 9.32
C SER A 227 -6.34 -15.14 9.90
N PRO A 228 -7.47 -14.87 9.21
CA PRO A 228 -8.79 -15.24 9.69
C PRO A 228 -8.98 -16.74 9.90
N GLN A 229 -8.32 -17.57 9.11
CA GLN A 229 -8.38 -19.03 9.26
C GLN A 229 -7.59 -19.51 10.48
N THR A 230 -6.53 -18.79 10.86
CA THR A 230 -5.67 -19.19 11.97
C THR A 230 -6.18 -18.68 13.31
N TRP A 231 -6.57 -17.41 13.38
CA TRP A 231 -6.99 -16.77 14.65
C TRP A 231 -8.28 -15.95 14.58
N GLY A 232 -9.00 -16.06 13.47
CA GLY A 232 -10.35 -15.48 13.35
C GLY A 232 -10.38 -14.00 12.98
N GLU A 233 -9.24 -13.31 12.86
CA GLU A 233 -9.17 -11.88 12.57
C GLU A 233 -8.11 -11.58 11.52
N GLN A 234 -8.43 -10.64 10.60
CA GLN A 234 -7.54 -10.29 9.50
C GLN A 234 -6.51 -9.23 9.87
N THR A 235 -6.78 -8.41 10.87
CA THR A 235 -6.02 -7.21 11.22
C THR A 235 -5.26 -7.30 12.54
N ASP A 236 -5.14 -8.50 13.06
CA ASP A 236 -4.42 -8.75 14.32
C ASP A 236 -2.91 -8.68 14.10
N VAL A 237 -2.40 -7.47 14.05
CA VAL A 237 -0.97 -7.19 13.95
C VAL A 237 -0.56 -6.25 15.08
N PRO A 238 0.56 -6.50 15.76
CA PRO A 238 1.07 -5.60 16.78
C PRO A 238 1.60 -4.31 16.15
N GLU A 239 1.66 -3.25 16.94
CA GLU A 239 2.36 -2.04 16.54
C GLU A 239 3.86 -2.29 16.36
N SER A 240 4.53 -1.48 15.54
CA SER A 240 5.97 -1.68 15.22
C SER A 240 6.86 -1.57 16.46
N GLU A 241 6.47 -0.82 17.48
CA GLU A 241 7.16 -0.72 18.75
C GLU A 241 7.26 -2.06 19.49
N ALA A 242 6.29 -2.97 19.28
CA ALA A 242 6.27 -4.29 19.88
C ALA A 242 7.45 -5.17 19.39
N TRP A 243 8.05 -4.86 18.25
CA TRP A 243 9.24 -5.56 17.77
C TRP A 243 10.40 -5.47 18.76
N TYR A 244 10.47 -4.40 19.52
CA TYR A 244 11.51 -4.18 20.51
C TYR A 244 11.54 -5.25 21.63
N TYR A 245 10.40 -5.89 21.89
CA TYR A 245 10.28 -6.96 22.87
C TYR A 245 10.60 -8.35 22.33
N SER A 246 10.84 -8.46 21.02
CA SER A 246 11.14 -9.74 20.39
C SER A 246 12.59 -10.14 20.59
N SER A 247 12.85 -11.39 20.93
CA SER A 247 14.21 -11.96 20.94
C SER A 247 14.65 -12.47 19.56
N TYR A 248 13.65 -12.72 18.67
CA TYR A 248 13.89 -13.25 17.34
C TYR A 248 12.85 -12.71 16.37
N ILE A 249 13.30 -12.14 15.24
CA ILE A 249 12.44 -11.55 14.19
C ILE A 249 12.77 -12.21 12.86
N ILE A 250 11.74 -12.72 12.19
CA ILE A 250 11.85 -13.19 10.80
C ILE A 250 11.22 -12.14 9.90
N VAL A 251 12.02 -11.52 9.06
CA VAL A 251 11.57 -10.59 8.01
C VAL A 251 11.38 -11.41 6.74
N TRP A 252 10.12 -11.70 6.41
CA TRP A 252 9.81 -12.61 5.31
C TRP A 252 9.16 -11.88 4.13
N GLY A 253 9.85 -11.85 3.00
CA GLY A 253 9.37 -11.29 1.75
C GLY A 253 9.11 -9.79 1.75
N THR A 254 9.65 -9.05 2.71
CA THR A 254 9.45 -7.60 2.82
C THR A 254 10.78 -6.87 2.99
N ASN A 255 10.85 -5.66 2.46
CA ASN A 255 11.99 -4.76 2.60
C ASN A 255 11.61 -3.60 3.54
N ILE A 256 11.65 -3.83 4.84
CA ILE A 256 11.20 -2.89 5.88
C ILE A 256 11.84 -1.51 5.70
N SER A 257 13.14 -1.48 5.41
CA SER A 257 13.89 -0.21 5.25
C SER A 257 13.33 0.69 4.15
N MET A 258 12.69 0.12 3.13
CA MET A 258 12.08 0.85 2.00
C MET A 258 10.58 1.02 2.13
N THR A 259 9.87 -0.03 2.55
CA THR A 259 8.41 -0.05 2.53
C THR A 259 7.79 0.39 3.86
N ARG A 260 8.58 0.40 4.94
CA ARG A 260 8.19 0.85 6.28
C ARG A 260 9.27 1.75 6.88
N THR A 261 9.77 2.69 6.09
CA THR A 261 10.90 3.57 6.48
C THR A 261 10.74 4.20 7.87
N PRO A 262 9.56 4.73 8.28
CA PRO A 262 9.39 5.28 9.61
C PRO A 262 9.57 4.27 10.75
N ASP A 263 9.23 3.01 10.53
CA ASP A 263 9.26 1.95 11.54
C ASP A 263 10.60 1.20 11.57
N ALA A 264 11.44 1.37 10.55
CA ALA A 264 12.69 0.61 10.39
C ALA A 264 13.65 0.77 11.58
N HIS A 265 13.59 1.91 12.28
CA HIS A 265 14.42 2.14 13.45
C HIS A 265 14.12 1.15 14.60
N PHE A 266 12.85 0.73 14.80
CA PHE A 266 12.50 -0.26 15.80
C PHE A 266 13.19 -1.60 15.56
N LEU A 267 13.33 -2.02 14.29
CA LEU A 267 14.08 -3.22 13.94
C LEU A 267 15.57 -3.08 14.33
N THR A 268 16.16 -1.94 14.00
CA THR A 268 17.57 -1.66 14.31
C THR A 268 17.81 -1.58 15.81
N GLU A 269 16.93 -0.91 16.54
CA GLU A 269 17.02 -0.76 17.99
C GLU A 269 16.76 -2.10 18.73
N ALA A 270 15.84 -2.92 18.23
CA ALA A 270 15.66 -4.29 18.72
C ALA A 270 16.94 -5.11 18.60
N ARG A 271 17.67 -4.98 17.48
CA ARG A 271 18.97 -5.65 17.31
C ARG A 271 20.01 -5.17 18.32
N TYR A 272 20.07 -3.87 18.60
CA TYR A 272 20.95 -3.36 19.67
C TYR A 272 20.55 -3.89 21.04
N ASN A 273 19.30 -4.25 21.25
CA ASN A 273 18.80 -4.92 22.45
C ASN A 273 19.04 -6.45 22.45
N GLY A 274 19.71 -6.98 21.42
CA GLY A 274 20.08 -8.40 21.35
C GLY A 274 19.17 -9.27 20.50
N THR A 275 18.13 -8.72 19.88
CA THR A 275 17.24 -9.44 18.97
C THR A 275 18.00 -10.00 17.77
N LYS A 276 17.76 -11.26 17.45
CA LYS A 276 18.27 -11.90 16.23
C LYS A 276 17.30 -11.66 15.08
N VAL A 277 17.85 -11.27 13.93
CA VAL A 277 17.06 -10.99 12.73
C VAL A 277 17.44 -11.95 11.61
N VAL A 278 16.44 -12.65 11.08
CA VAL A 278 16.57 -13.47 9.87
C VAL A 278 15.80 -12.83 8.75
N ASN A 279 16.43 -12.60 7.61
CA ASN A 279 15.75 -12.12 6.41
C ASN A 279 15.56 -13.27 5.41
N VAL A 280 14.31 -13.55 5.06
CA VAL A 280 13.93 -14.51 4.02
C VAL A 280 13.49 -13.74 2.80
N CYS A 281 14.38 -13.62 1.81
CA CYS A 281 14.14 -12.85 0.61
C CYS A 281 14.99 -13.41 -0.55
N PRO A 282 14.43 -13.52 -1.78
CA PRO A 282 15.15 -14.10 -2.92
C PRO A 282 16.30 -13.22 -3.43
N ASP A 283 16.30 -11.94 -3.13
CA ASP A 283 17.33 -10.98 -3.51
C ASP A 283 17.92 -10.25 -2.30
N TYR A 284 19.13 -9.74 -2.46
CA TYR A 284 19.79 -8.94 -1.42
C TYR A 284 19.23 -7.53 -1.43
N CYS A 285 18.31 -7.25 -0.53
CA CYS A 285 17.68 -5.94 -0.37
C CYS A 285 18.20 -5.15 0.84
N GLU A 286 17.74 -3.92 1.02
CA GLU A 286 18.28 -3.02 2.03
C GLU A 286 18.16 -3.56 3.46
N VAL A 287 17.08 -4.26 3.81
CA VAL A 287 16.91 -4.85 5.14
C VAL A 287 17.86 -6.02 5.38
N THR A 288 18.39 -6.65 4.31
CA THR A 288 19.32 -7.79 4.44
C THR A 288 20.61 -7.39 5.13
N LYS A 289 21.08 -6.17 4.98
CA LYS A 289 22.27 -5.64 5.68
C LYS A 289 22.10 -5.64 7.20
N ASP A 290 20.85 -5.56 7.66
CA ASP A 290 20.50 -5.51 9.08
C ASP A 290 20.16 -6.91 9.65
N ALA A 291 20.23 -7.96 8.84
CA ALA A 291 19.96 -9.32 9.25
C ALA A 291 21.24 -10.04 9.75
N ASP A 292 21.08 -10.88 10.77
CA ASP A 292 22.13 -11.81 11.23
C ASP A 292 22.27 -13.00 10.26
N TRP A 293 21.18 -13.35 9.60
CA TRP A 293 21.16 -14.43 8.61
C TRP A 293 20.22 -14.10 7.46
N TRP A 294 20.72 -14.26 6.24
CA TRP A 294 19.95 -14.15 5.01
C TRP A 294 19.69 -15.52 4.40
N ILE A 295 18.42 -15.88 4.26
CA ILE A 295 17.95 -17.07 3.57
C ILE A 295 17.38 -16.62 2.24
N HIS A 296 17.90 -17.13 1.11
CA HIS A 296 17.49 -16.74 -0.23
C HIS A 296 16.80 -17.91 -0.96
N PRO A 297 15.50 -18.14 -0.70
CA PRO A 297 14.76 -19.19 -1.38
C PRO A 297 14.59 -18.85 -2.87
N LYS A 298 14.41 -19.87 -3.69
CA LYS A 298 13.91 -19.64 -5.06
C LYS A 298 12.50 -19.07 -4.98
N GLN A 299 12.14 -18.22 -5.93
CA GLN A 299 10.79 -17.67 -6.03
C GLN A 299 9.75 -18.80 -6.02
N ALA A 300 8.63 -18.56 -5.36
CA ALA A 300 7.52 -19.50 -5.17
C ALA A 300 7.88 -20.80 -4.40
N THR A 301 8.95 -20.80 -3.59
CA THR A 301 9.31 -21.94 -2.72
C THR A 301 9.16 -21.64 -1.23
N ASP A 302 8.54 -20.52 -0.87
CA ASP A 302 8.35 -20.10 0.52
C ASP A 302 7.56 -21.11 1.34
N ALA A 303 6.52 -21.70 0.76
CA ALA A 303 5.73 -22.74 1.40
C ALA A 303 6.57 -23.98 1.75
N ALA A 304 7.52 -24.36 0.88
CA ALA A 304 8.42 -25.49 1.17
C ALA A 304 9.35 -25.18 2.34
N LEU A 305 9.85 -23.93 2.44
CA LEU A 305 10.65 -23.50 3.59
C LEU A 305 9.82 -23.51 4.86
N ALA A 306 8.62 -22.96 4.84
CA ALA A 306 7.71 -22.94 5.98
C ALA A 306 7.38 -24.36 6.46
N MET A 307 7.08 -25.28 5.53
CA MET A 307 6.84 -26.68 5.86
C MET A 307 8.08 -27.37 6.45
N ALA A 308 9.28 -27.05 5.96
CA ALA A 308 10.53 -27.59 6.51
C ALA A 308 10.77 -27.12 7.97
N VAL A 309 10.50 -25.84 8.25
CA VAL A 309 10.55 -25.29 9.61
C VAL A 309 9.53 -25.99 10.49
N SER A 310 8.29 -26.13 10.04
CA SER A 310 7.24 -26.84 10.77
C SER A 310 7.61 -28.30 11.04
N HIS A 311 8.20 -28.97 10.05
CA HIS A 311 8.66 -30.35 10.21
C HIS A 311 9.67 -30.50 11.35
N VAL A 312 10.65 -29.62 11.42
CA VAL A 312 11.66 -29.62 12.49
C VAL A 312 11.01 -29.39 13.85
N ILE A 313 10.09 -28.41 13.94
CA ILE A 313 9.38 -28.11 15.19
C ILE A 313 8.58 -29.34 15.66
N PHE A 314 7.81 -29.96 14.78
CA PHE A 314 7.00 -31.15 15.14
C PHE A 314 7.88 -32.33 15.51
N LYS A 315 8.96 -32.55 14.74
CA LYS A 315 9.85 -33.67 15.05
C LYS A 315 10.53 -33.50 16.40
N GLU A 316 11.15 -32.37 16.67
CA GLU A 316 11.99 -32.16 17.85
C GLU A 316 11.14 -31.88 19.12
N PHE A 317 10.06 -31.07 19.03
CA PHE A 317 9.34 -30.59 20.21
C PHE A 317 8.00 -31.30 20.45
N HIS A 318 7.56 -32.13 19.53
CA HIS A 318 6.34 -32.92 19.71
C HIS A 318 6.60 -34.42 19.68
N TYR A 319 7.43 -34.90 18.77
CA TYR A 319 7.65 -36.32 18.56
C TYR A 319 8.88 -36.87 19.35
N ASP A 320 10.10 -36.33 19.12
CA ASP A 320 11.32 -36.82 19.73
C ASP A 320 11.46 -36.40 21.20
N HIS A 321 11.17 -35.14 21.49
CA HIS A 321 11.28 -34.51 22.82
C HIS A 321 10.03 -33.68 23.11
N PRO A 322 8.89 -34.33 23.47
CA PRO A 322 7.64 -33.62 23.70
C PRO A 322 7.81 -32.51 24.74
N ASP A 323 7.60 -31.28 24.30
CA ASP A 323 7.52 -30.10 25.17
C ASP A 323 6.09 -29.97 25.70
N PRO A 324 5.88 -29.97 27.03
CA PRO A 324 4.56 -29.89 27.62
C PRO A 324 3.79 -28.61 27.22
N TYR A 325 4.49 -27.47 27.10
CA TYR A 325 3.88 -26.20 26.71
C TYR A 325 3.38 -26.26 25.26
N PHE A 326 4.21 -26.76 24.36
CA PHE A 326 3.84 -26.88 22.94
C PHE A 326 2.68 -27.88 22.76
N THR A 327 2.74 -29.02 23.43
CA THR A 327 1.70 -30.04 23.38
C THR A 327 0.36 -29.51 23.91
N GLU A 328 0.36 -28.83 25.04
CA GLU A 328 -0.86 -28.26 25.62
C GLU A 328 -1.43 -27.11 24.77
N TYR A 329 -0.56 -26.26 24.22
CA TYR A 329 -0.96 -25.21 23.30
C TYR A 329 -1.65 -25.79 22.06
N CYS A 330 -1.03 -26.77 21.41
CA CYS A 330 -1.59 -27.41 20.22
C CYS A 330 -2.91 -28.11 20.52
N ARG A 331 -3.03 -28.76 21.67
CA ARG A 331 -4.22 -29.47 22.08
C ARG A 331 -5.41 -28.53 22.37
N SER A 332 -5.13 -27.40 23.00
CA SER A 332 -6.17 -26.50 23.52
C SER A 332 -6.60 -25.44 22.51
N LEU A 333 -5.70 -24.99 21.62
CA LEU A 333 -5.88 -23.79 20.83
C LEU A 333 -5.79 -24.02 19.30
N THR A 334 -5.53 -25.26 18.86
CA THR A 334 -5.42 -25.58 17.44
C THR A 334 -6.22 -26.82 17.07
N ASP A 335 -6.37 -27.08 15.77
CA ASP A 335 -6.96 -28.32 15.24
C ASP A 335 -5.95 -29.45 15.06
N PHE A 336 -4.70 -29.25 15.47
CA PHE A 336 -3.61 -30.22 15.31
C PHE A 336 -3.91 -31.61 15.92
N PRO A 337 -4.54 -31.73 17.11
CA PRO A 337 -4.86 -33.03 17.69
C PRO A 337 -6.10 -33.71 17.07
N VAL A 338 -6.83 -33.01 16.19
CA VAL A 338 -8.07 -33.54 15.64
C VAL A 338 -7.79 -34.69 14.67
N LEU A 339 -8.46 -35.82 14.87
CA LEU A 339 -8.31 -36.96 13.99
C LEU A 339 -8.91 -36.72 12.60
N VAL A 340 -8.21 -37.19 11.58
CA VAL A 340 -8.66 -37.12 10.18
C VAL A 340 -8.80 -38.51 9.59
N MET A 341 -9.78 -38.69 8.71
CA MET A 341 -9.92 -39.89 7.90
C MET A 341 -8.80 -39.94 6.88
N MET A 342 -8.13 -41.09 6.77
CA MET A 342 -7.06 -41.31 5.81
C MET A 342 -7.61 -41.95 4.54
N GLU A 343 -7.40 -41.32 3.40
CA GLU A 343 -7.81 -41.80 2.09
C GLU A 343 -6.61 -42.42 1.36
N PRO A 344 -6.63 -43.71 1.00
CA PRO A 344 -5.52 -44.35 0.33
C PRO A 344 -5.38 -43.86 -1.11
N ARG A 345 -4.14 -43.71 -1.56
CA ARG A 345 -3.76 -43.33 -2.91
C ARG A 345 -3.22 -44.55 -3.66
N GLU A 346 -3.22 -44.46 -4.99
CA GLU A 346 -2.70 -45.50 -5.89
C GLU A 346 -1.15 -45.72 -5.69
N ASP A 347 -0.44 -44.71 -5.24
CA ASP A 347 1.01 -44.77 -4.97
C ASP A 347 1.37 -45.41 -3.63
N GLY A 348 0.41 -45.92 -2.87
CA GLY A 348 0.60 -46.53 -1.56
C GLY A 348 0.68 -45.55 -0.40
N HIS A 349 0.58 -44.26 -0.67
CA HIS A 349 0.48 -43.21 0.35
C HIS A 349 -0.97 -42.93 0.71
N PHE A 350 -1.17 -42.05 1.70
CA PHE A 350 -2.49 -41.61 2.15
C PHE A 350 -2.63 -40.08 1.96
N THR A 351 -3.83 -39.65 1.69
CA THR A 351 -4.21 -38.24 1.74
C THR A 351 -5.12 -37.99 2.93
N ALA A 352 -4.96 -36.87 3.61
CA ALA A 352 -5.87 -36.45 4.66
C ALA A 352 -7.23 -36.10 4.04
N GLY A 353 -8.27 -36.76 4.53
CA GLY A 353 -9.65 -36.49 4.17
C GLY A 353 -10.34 -35.58 5.20
N ARG A 354 -11.64 -35.79 5.41
CA ARG A 354 -12.39 -35.01 6.39
C ARG A 354 -12.01 -35.37 7.84
N THR A 355 -12.27 -34.45 8.76
CA THR A 355 -12.13 -34.72 10.19
C THR A 355 -13.07 -35.84 10.67
N VAL A 356 -12.56 -36.63 11.61
CA VAL A 356 -13.38 -37.68 12.28
C VAL A 356 -14.36 -37.01 13.21
N ARG A 357 -15.60 -37.47 13.15
CA ARG A 357 -16.70 -37.02 14.01
C ARG A 357 -17.02 -38.03 15.06
N ALA A 358 -17.65 -37.62 16.15
CA ALA A 358 -18.05 -38.56 17.22
C ALA A 358 -18.94 -39.67 16.70
N CYS A 359 -19.82 -39.43 15.75
CA CYS A 359 -20.66 -40.47 15.13
C CYS A 359 -19.88 -41.54 14.35
N ASP A 360 -18.70 -41.16 13.77
CA ASP A 360 -17.83 -42.12 13.07
C ASP A 360 -17.26 -43.16 14.03
N LEU A 361 -17.11 -42.79 15.32
CA LEU A 361 -16.65 -43.66 16.39
C LEU A 361 -17.83 -44.35 17.14
N GLY A 362 -19.04 -44.19 16.66
CA GLY A 362 -20.23 -44.85 17.21
C GLY A 362 -20.94 -44.10 18.32
N TYR A 363 -20.48 -42.88 18.69
CA TYR A 363 -21.21 -42.08 19.69
C TYR A 363 -22.54 -41.58 19.15
N LYS A 364 -23.55 -41.57 20.01
CA LYS A 364 -24.91 -41.13 19.70
C LYS A 364 -25.42 -40.18 20.75
N ALA A 365 -26.41 -39.36 20.41
CA ALA A 365 -27.13 -38.60 21.41
C ALA A 365 -27.94 -39.55 22.31
N PRO A 366 -28.01 -39.39 23.65
CA PRO A 366 -27.48 -38.27 24.44
C PRO A 366 -26.02 -38.41 24.95
N GLU A 367 -25.32 -39.50 24.59
CA GLU A 367 -23.93 -39.76 25.04
C GLU A 367 -22.94 -38.62 24.66
N CYS A 368 -23.23 -37.99 23.55
CA CYS A 368 -22.43 -36.91 23.04
C CYS A 368 -23.35 -35.86 22.40
N ASN A 369 -23.10 -34.58 22.71
CA ASN A 369 -23.87 -33.49 22.10
C ASN A 369 -23.44 -33.29 20.63
N ASN A 370 -24.43 -33.24 19.73
CA ASN A 370 -24.22 -33.06 18.29
C ASN A 370 -23.16 -34.02 17.70
N PRO A 371 -23.31 -35.37 17.82
CA PRO A 371 -22.25 -36.32 17.43
C PRO A 371 -21.86 -36.25 15.96
N GLU A 372 -22.79 -35.81 15.08
CA GLU A 372 -22.51 -35.62 13.64
C GLU A 372 -21.63 -34.41 13.33
N TRP A 373 -21.58 -33.42 14.23
CA TRP A 373 -20.85 -32.17 14.05
C TRP A 373 -19.60 -32.09 14.91
N LYS A 374 -19.62 -32.77 16.06
CA LYS A 374 -18.49 -32.72 17.00
C LYS A 374 -17.34 -33.57 16.49
N THR A 375 -16.17 -32.94 16.38
CA THR A 375 -14.94 -33.66 16.08
C THR A 375 -14.42 -34.38 17.34
N VAL A 376 -13.64 -35.42 17.13
CA VAL A 376 -12.99 -36.17 18.20
C VAL A 376 -11.51 -35.80 18.20
N VAL A 377 -10.94 -35.59 19.39
CA VAL A 377 -9.51 -35.25 19.60
C VAL A 377 -8.76 -36.48 20.07
#